data_18740d36df8752cfa015a85ba8ebd3bd
#
_entry.id   18740d36df8752cfa015a85ba8ebd3bd
#
_cell.length_a   1.000
_cell.length_b   1.000
_cell.length_c   1.000
_cell.angle_alpha   90.00
_cell.angle_beta   90.00
_cell.angle_gamma   90.00
#
_symmetry.space_group_name_H-M   'P 1'
#
loop_
_entity.id
_entity.type
_entity.pdbx_description
1 polymer ?
#
loop_
_entity_poly.entity_id
_entity_poly.type
_entity_poly.pdbx_seq_one_letter_code
_entity_poly.pdbx_strand_id
1 'polypeptide(L)'
;MKISFYSRGNIVQAMLSDGSSSFIISTKIIINPHMRFNGEFKGKNVEAAQLNGELDRCKTKLTELYLQYKDFKLVEEHFMNNSPEMPTDETYLLNELLRRYVTGMSSGEITSYSKKKYSQSSIKIYQYVYNMLNEFSFLYKKMDIRDYHIDPQWESKKKRDVADKFNGYWKKYENYLIDRGLSVKSRSEIMNMTGVMTTYWANYLFFSLPKIPRLTSHEKAIVVLPNEFVKRFLTDEDKVYNSLSPELKFVWELSATILITTLRIGDAMSINQHDLIVTKDLVFLKKKNEKTGVFSEMPLPNFLSDIYRNNLTSFDRVYTIEPDRDVVYAEMKTLFKMYEDLNENVSITDVDVRGNEFIVTKPLWEWVHPHLLRKTAITTMIYNKVPERFIKFASGHTTNSTAFERYVGHVEKYYKSEMNDYYGRIFG
;
A
#
# COMPACT_ATOMS: atom_id res chain seq x y z
N MET A 1 -26.97 0.21 -34.19
CA MET A 1 -27.39 1.27 -33.26
C MET A 1 -26.25 2.26 -33.08
N LYS A 2 -26.54 3.57 -33.06
CA LYS A 2 -25.58 4.66 -32.77
C LYS A 2 -25.96 5.27 -31.43
N ILE A 3 -24.97 5.50 -30.55
CA ILE A 3 -25.17 6.18 -29.28
C ILE A 3 -24.34 7.45 -29.32
N SER A 4 -24.97 8.59 -29.03
CA SER A 4 -24.33 9.89 -28.89
C SER A 4 -24.74 10.52 -27.57
N PHE A 5 -23.82 11.26 -26.95
CA PHE A 5 -24.09 11.98 -25.71
C PHE A 5 -24.21 13.48 -25.96
N TYR A 6 -25.13 14.13 -25.28
CA TYR A 6 -25.31 15.57 -25.32
C TYR A 6 -25.76 16.07 -23.93
N SER A 7 -25.65 17.35 -23.69
CA SER A 7 -26.10 17.95 -22.44
C SER A 7 -27.50 18.51 -22.53
N ARG A 8 -28.31 18.29 -21.49
CA ARG A 8 -29.58 18.97 -21.27
C ARG A 8 -29.56 19.58 -19.86
N GLY A 9 -29.34 20.88 -19.80
CA GLY A 9 -28.97 21.52 -18.54
C GLY A 9 -27.62 21.05 -18.06
N ASN A 10 -27.51 20.59 -16.81
CA ASN A 10 -26.33 20.05 -16.20
C ASN A 10 -26.26 18.50 -16.19
N ILE A 11 -27.12 17.84 -16.98
CA ILE A 11 -27.15 16.37 -17.03
C ILE A 11 -26.80 15.91 -18.44
N VAL A 12 -25.98 14.86 -18.53
CA VAL A 12 -25.69 14.19 -19.80
C VAL A 12 -26.85 13.26 -20.15
N GLN A 13 -27.31 13.37 -21.40
CA GLN A 13 -28.33 12.50 -21.99
C GLN A 13 -27.66 11.60 -23.04
N ALA A 14 -28.04 10.34 -23.11
CA ALA A 14 -27.69 9.43 -24.18
C ALA A 14 -28.83 9.39 -25.22
N MET A 15 -28.50 9.69 -26.47
CA MET A 15 -29.43 9.49 -27.59
C MET A 15 -29.08 8.21 -28.32
N LEU A 16 -29.99 7.26 -28.31
CA LEU A 16 -29.91 5.98 -29.03
C LEU A 16 -30.64 6.13 -30.37
N SER A 17 -30.03 5.67 -31.46
CA SER A 17 -30.65 5.69 -32.78
C SER A 17 -30.29 4.40 -33.55
N ASP A 18 -31.27 3.78 -34.19
CA ASP A 18 -31.09 2.62 -35.02
C ASP A 18 -31.24 2.93 -36.54
N GLY A 19 -31.39 4.20 -36.88
CA GLY A 19 -31.59 4.65 -38.27
C GLY A 19 -33.07 4.87 -38.63
N SER A 20 -34.01 4.27 -37.93
CA SER A 20 -35.47 4.42 -38.14
C SER A 20 -36.11 5.26 -37.04
N SER A 21 -35.58 5.20 -35.84
CA SER A 21 -36.09 5.91 -34.66
C SER A 21 -34.94 6.36 -33.77
N SER A 22 -35.24 7.32 -32.89
CA SER A 22 -34.32 7.78 -31.88
C SER A 22 -35.00 7.87 -30.52
N PHE A 23 -34.29 7.54 -29.47
CA PHE A 23 -34.76 7.56 -28.10
C PHE A 23 -33.71 8.19 -27.16
N ILE A 24 -34.18 8.89 -26.15
CA ILE A 24 -33.32 9.66 -25.23
C ILE A 24 -33.41 9.05 -23.84
N ILE A 25 -32.27 8.70 -23.27
CA ILE A 25 -32.15 8.16 -21.90
C ILE A 25 -31.28 9.07 -21.07
N SER A 26 -31.71 9.38 -19.85
CA SER A 26 -30.87 10.11 -18.88
C SER A 26 -29.75 9.21 -18.35
N THR A 27 -28.49 9.64 -18.47
CA THR A 27 -27.35 8.90 -17.91
C THR A 27 -27.13 9.14 -16.43
N LYS A 28 -27.81 10.15 -15.85
CA LYS A 28 -27.58 10.68 -14.51
C LYS A 28 -26.17 11.26 -14.28
N ILE A 29 -25.32 11.32 -15.30
CA ILE A 29 -24.00 11.97 -15.22
C ILE A 29 -24.21 13.48 -15.18
N ILE A 30 -23.68 14.14 -14.15
CA ILE A 30 -23.81 15.58 -13.92
C ILE A 30 -22.60 16.30 -14.48
N ILE A 31 -22.85 17.37 -15.23
CA ILE A 31 -21.81 18.25 -15.77
C ILE A 31 -21.49 19.29 -14.71
N ASN A 32 -20.27 19.25 -14.18
CA ASN A 32 -19.78 20.27 -13.27
C ASN A 32 -19.69 21.64 -14.01
N PRO A 33 -20.14 22.78 -13.43
CA PRO A 33 -20.12 24.10 -14.08
C PRO A 33 -18.77 24.53 -14.65
N HIS A 34 -17.69 23.98 -14.15
CA HIS A 34 -16.33 24.28 -14.63
C HIS A 34 -15.86 23.39 -15.78
N MET A 35 -16.67 22.42 -16.21
CA MET A 35 -16.31 21.47 -17.26
C MET A 35 -17.00 21.78 -18.57
N ARG A 36 -16.26 21.65 -19.67
CA ARG A 36 -16.81 21.74 -21.02
C ARG A 36 -17.18 20.34 -21.49
N PHE A 37 -18.42 20.19 -21.92
CA PHE A 37 -18.94 18.94 -22.48
C PHE A 37 -19.42 19.15 -23.91
N ASN A 38 -18.94 18.29 -24.83
CA ASN A 38 -19.40 18.24 -26.23
C ASN A 38 -19.35 16.79 -26.72
N GLY A 39 -20.26 15.95 -26.19
CA GLY A 39 -20.24 14.52 -26.44
C GLY A 39 -19.20 13.77 -25.59
N GLU A 40 -18.19 14.44 -25.13
CA GLU A 40 -17.16 13.99 -24.18
C GLU A 40 -16.72 15.16 -23.30
N PHE A 41 -16.20 14.88 -22.11
CA PHE A 41 -15.64 15.89 -21.22
C PHE A 41 -14.27 16.34 -21.71
N LYS A 42 -14.11 17.66 -21.93
CA LYS A 42 -12.86 18.24 -22.40
C LYS A 42 -11.98 18.64 -21.22
N GLY A 43 -10.73 18.21 -21.23
CA GLY A 43 -9.72 18.54 -20.23
C GLY A 43 -8.70 17.40 -20.07
N LYS A 44 -7.51 17.76 -19.55
CA LYS A 44 -6.45 16.79 -19.24
C LYS A 44 -6.41 16.40 -17.75
N ASN A 45 -7.40 16.83 -16.97
CA ASN A 45 -7.49 16.53 -15.56
C ASN A 45 -8.09 15.13 -15.31
N VAL A 46 -7.81 14.59 -14.13
CA VAL A 46 -8.27 13.26 -13.71
C VAL A 46 -9.79 13.16 -13.74
N GLU A 47 -10.49 14.24 -13.42
CA GLU A 47 -11.96 14.31 -13.38
C GLU A 47 -12.58 14.12 -14.77
N ALA A 48 -12.05 14.80 -15.80
CA ALA A 48 -12.51 14.63 -17.18
C ALA A 48 -12.28 13.21 -17.69
N ALA A 49 -11.13 12.60 -17.38
CA ALA A 49 -10.83 11.21 -17.73
C ALA A 49 -11.77 10.23 -17.04
N GLN A 50 -12.12 10.48 -15.77
CA GLN A 50 -13.04 9.65 -14.99
C GLN A 50 -14.46 9.72 -15.57
N LEU A 51 -14.97 10.91 -15.86
CA LEU A 51 -16.30 11.11 -16.43
C LEU A 51 -16.42 10.53 -17.84
N ASN A 52 -15.37 10.64 -18.65
CA ASN A 52 -15.31 9.98 -19.96
C ASN A 52 -15.34 8.45 -19.82
N GLY A 53 -14.66 7.90 -18.82
CA GLY A 53 -14.74 6.47 -18.49
C GLY A 53 -16.16 6.02 -18.06
N GLU A 54 -16.94 6.91 -17.44
CA GLU A 54 -18.35 6.66 -17.11
C GLU A 54 -19.24 6.69 -18.36
N LEU A 55 -19.00 7.62 -19.27
CA LEU A 55 -19.68 7.65 -20.56
C LEU A 55 -19.46 6.38 -21.37
N ASP A 56 -18.23 5.88 -21.41
CA ASP A 56 -17.89 4.63 -22.10
C ASP A 56 -18.61 3.42 -21.48
N ARG A 57 -18.69 3.37 -20.14
CA ARG A 57 -19.45 2.34 -19.43
C ARG A 57 -20.95 2.41 -19.73
N CYS A 58 -21.52 3.62 -19.71
CA CYS A 58 -22.91 3.83 -20.11
C CYS A 58 -23.17 3.37 -21.54
N LYS A 59 -22.27 3.73 -22.46
CA LYS A 59 -22.35 3.34 -23.87
C LYS A 59 -22.33 1.82 -24.06
N THR A 60 -21.40 1.14 -23.38
CA THR A 60 -21.27 -0.32 -23.42
C THR A 60 -22.56 -0.97 -22.92
N LYS A 61 -23.03 -0.56 -21.73
CA LYS A 61 -24.25 -1.12 -21.12
C LYS A 61 -25.50 -0.90 -21.97
N LEU A 62 -25.68 0.30 -22.50
CA LEU A 62 -26.81 0.60 -23.39
C LEU A 62 -26.75 -0.22 -24.69
N THR A 63 -25.55 -0.47 -25.21
CA THR A 63 -25.33 -1.32 -26.37
C THR A 63 -25.72 -2.78 -26.09
N GLU A 64 -25.27 -3.32 -24.96
CA GLU A 64 -25.59 -4.69 -24.51
C GLU A 64 -27.10 -4.87 -24.32
N LEU A 65 -27.75 -3.95 -23.62
CA LEU A 65 -29.20 -3.98 -23.41
C LEU A 65 -29.98 -3.90 -24.74
N TYR A 66 -29.55 -3.04 -25.66
CA TYR A 66 -30.21 -2.95 -26.97
C TYR A 66 -30.01 -4.21 -27.80
N LEU A 67 -28.84 -4.83 -27.76
CA LEU A 67 -28.64 -6.12 -28.45
C LEU A 67 -29.53 -7.23 -27.89
N GLN A 68 -29.80 -7.17 -26.57
CA GLN A 68 -30.65 -8.14 -25.88
C GLN A 68 -32.14 -7.93 -26.17
N TYR A 69 -32.62 -6.69 -26.07
CA TYR A 69 -34.06 -6.40 -26.10
C TYR A 69 -34.56 -5.86 -27.44
N LYS A 70 -33.70 -5.18 -28.23
CA LYS A 70 -34.04 -4.52 -29.50
C LYS A 70 -35.25 -3.56 -29.41
N ASP A 71 -35.58 -3.11 -28.21
CA ASP A 71 -36.66 -2.20 -27.88
C ASP A 71 -36.13 -1.08 -26.97
N PHE A 72 -36.29 0.17 -27.38
CA PHE A 72 -35.75 1.30 -26.65
C PHE A 72 -36.42 1.56 -25.28
N LYS A 73 -37.71 1.22 -25.13
CA LYS A 73 -38.40 1.36 -23.84
C LYS A 73 -37.94 0.31 -22.86
N LEU A 74 -37.75 -0.93 -23.30
CA LEU A 74 -37.19 -1.99 -22.49
C LEU A 74 -35.72 -1.70 -22.14
N VAL A 75 -34.96 -1.11 -23.07
CA VAL A 75 -33.57 -0.66 -22.78
C VAL A 75 -33.56 0.43 -21.70
N GLU A 76 -34.46 1.43 -21.79
CA GLU A 76 -34.59 2.44 -20.76
C GLU A 76 -34.98 1.84 -19.41
N GLU A 77 -36.02 1.03 -19.39
CA GLU A 77 -36.51 0.36 -18.19
C GLU A 77 -35.40 -0.46 -17.53
N HIS A 78 -34.68 -1.28 -18.29
CA HIS A 78 -33.60 -2.11 -17.77
C HIS A 78 -32.32 -1.31 -17.49
N PHE A 79 -32.04 -0.23 -18.20
CA PHE A 79 -30.93 0.66 -17.89
C PHE A 79 -31.18 1.45 -16.60
N MET A 80 -32.43 1.90 -16.40
CA MET A 80 -32.83 2.60 -15.18
C MET A 80 -33.03 1.67 -13.98
N ASN A 81 -33.55 0.44 -14.24
CA ASN A 81 -33.81 -0.57 -13.20
C ASN A 81 -32.59 -1.44 -12.89
N ASN A 82 -31.66 -1.67 -13.84
CA ASN A 82 -30.33 -2.24 -13.66
C ASN A 82 -29.25 -1.19 -13.31
N SER A 83 -29.63 -0.02 -12.88
CA SER A 83 -28.97 0.53 -11.70
C SER A 83 -29.07 -0.57 -10.64
N PRO A 84 -27.96 -1.02 -10.00
CA PRO A 84 -28.02 -2.07 -8.99
C PRO A 84 -29.22 -1.78 -8.11
N GLU A 85 -30.01 -2.80 -7.78
CA GLU A 85 -31.27 -2.72 -7.04
C GLU A 85 -31.23 -1.53 -6.09
N MET A 86 -32.19 -0.59 -6.27
CA MET A 86 -32.28 0.54 -5.35
C MET A 86 -32.23 -0.05 -3.95
N PRO A 87 -31.19 0.26 -3.20
CA PRO A 87 -30.92 -0.47 -1.98
C PRO A 87 -32.16 -0.38 -1.08
N THR A 88 -32.56 -1.49 -0.47
CA THR A 88 -33.46 -1.49 0.68
C THR A 88 -32.88 -0.55 1.75
N ASP A 89 -33.70 -0.03 2.66
CA ASP A 89 -33.21 0.94 3.67
C ASP A 89 -31.92 0.52 4.41
N GLU A 90 -31.71 -0.79 4.55
CA GLU A 90 -30.47 -1.36 5.13
C GLU A 90 -29.23 -1.17 4.28
N THR A 91 -29.37 -0.94 2.98
CA THR A 91 -28.25 -0.88 2.02
C THR A 91 -27.49 0.43 2.04
N TYR A 92 -27.97 1.46 2.71
CA TYR A 92 -27.25 2.72 2.93
C TYR A 92 -26.45 2.74 4.23
N LEU A 93 -26.54 1.67 5.02
CA LEU A 93 -25.72 1.53 6.21
C LEU A 93 -24.25 1.33 5.82
N LEU A 94 -23.37 2.11 6.40
CA LEU A 94 -21.95 2.10 6.05
C LEU A 94 -21.33 0.70 6.21
N ASN A 95 -21.63 -0.02 7.29
CA ASN A 95 -21.11 -1.37 7.50
C ASN A 95 -21.55 -2.36 6.41
N GLU A 96 -22.78 -2.23 5.90
CA GLU A 96 -23.25 -3.06 4.79
C GLU A 96 -22.57 -2.69 3.47
N LEU A 97 -22.37 -1.41 3.20
CA LEU A 97 -21.63 -0.93 2.05
C LEU A 97 -20.17 -1.42 2.06
N LEU A 98 -19.52 -1.39 3.23
CA LEU A 98 -18.16 -1.90 3.36
C LEU A 98 -18.10 -3.42 3.18
N ARG A 99 -19.08 -4.16 3.68
CA ARG A 99 -19.21 -5.59 3.43
C ARG A 99 -19.26 -5.90 1.94
N ARG A 100 -20.12 -5.18 1.20
CA ARG A 100 -20.24 -5.31 -0.25
C ARG A 100 -18.94 -4.95 -0.98
N TYR A 101 -18.22 -3.93 -0.50
CA TYR A 101 -16.93 -3.57 -1.06
C TYR A 101 -15.94 -4.75 -0.97
N VAL A 102 -15.80 -5.36 0.20
CA VAL A 102 -14.89 -6.50 0.42
C VAL A 102 -15.34 -7.73 -0.39
N THR A 103 -16.64 -7.98 -0.47
CA THR A 103 -17.18 -9.06 -1.33
C THR A 103 -16.84 -8.81 -2.80
N GLY A 104 -17.03 -7.57 -3.30
CA GLY A 104 -16.69 -7.20 -4.68
C GLY A 104 -15.18 -7.27 -4.98
N MET A 105 -14.31 -6.99 -3.99
CA MET A 105 -12.87 -7.26 -4.13
C MET A 105 -12.58 -8.76 -4.29
N SER A 106 -13.28 -9.60 -3.53
CA SER A 106 -13.08 -11.05 -3.54
C SER A 106 -13.59 -11.69 -4.83
N SER A 107 -14.72 -11.23 -5.38
CA SER A 107 -15.25 -11.66 -6.69
C SER A 107 -14.44 -11.09 -7.86
N GLY A 108 -13.73 -9.99 -7.66
CA GLY A 108 -13.01 -9.26 -8.70
C GLY A 108 -13.86 -8.23 -9.46
N GLU A 109 -15.09 -7.95 -9.01
CA GLU A 109 -15.91 -6.84 -9.48
C GLU A 109 -15.30 -5.49 -9.14
N ILE A 110 -14.76 -5.37 -7.91
CA ILE A 110 -14.02 -4.20 -7.47
C ILE A 110 -12.52 -4.45 -7.69
N THR A 111 -11.92 -3.62 -8.53
CA THR A 111 -10.50 -3.68 -8.87
C THR A 111 -9.76 -2.46 -8.35
N SER A 112 -8.43 -2.56 -8.26
CA SER A 112 -7.58 -1.43 -7.94
C SER A 112 -7.67 -0.34 -9.01
N TYR A 113 -7.18 0.87 -8.70
CA TYR A 113 -7.09 1.99 -9.66
C TYR A 113 -6.39 1.59 -10.98
N SER A 114 -5.41 0.68 -10.91
CA SER A 114 -4.71 0.13 -12.09
C SER A 114 -5.48 -1.02 -12.79
N LYS A 115 -6.76 -1.20 -12.51
CA LYS A 115 -7.63 -2.27 -13.04
C LYS A 115 -7.13 -3.69 -12.74
N LYS A 116 -6.29 -3.87 -11.73
CA LYS A 116 -5.82 -5.19 -11.28
C LYS A 116 -6.70 -5.71 -10.15
N LYS A 117 -6.92 -7.02 -10.12
CA LYS A 117 -7.55 -7.69 -8.98
C LYS A 117 -6.70 -7.48 -7.73
N TYR A 118 -7.36 -7.35 -6.60
CA TYR A 118 -6.67 -7.26 -5.32
C TYR A 118 -6.03 -8.61 -4.95
N SER A 119 -4.86 -8.55 -4.30
CA SER A 119 -4.25 -9.76 -3.74
C SER A 119 -5.04 -10.28 -2.53
N GLN A 120 -4.94 -11.57 -2.25
CA GLN A 120 -5.59 -12.17 -1.08
C GLN A 120 -5.17 -11.51 0.24
N SER A 121 -3.89 -11.10 0.34
CA SER A 121 -3.39 -10.35 1.50
C SER A 121 -4.07 -8.98 1.65
N SER A 122 -4.27 -8.26 0.54
CA SER A 122 -5.02 -7.00 0.56
C SER A 122 -6.47 -7.22 0.99
N ILE A 123 -7.15 -8.22 0.42
CA ILE A 123 -8.53 -8.55 0.78
C ILE A 123 -8.66 -8.85 2.28
N LYS A 124 -7.73 -9.64 2.87
CA LYS A 124 -7.70 -9.92 4.32
C LYS A 124 -7.60 -8.65 5.16
N ILE A 125 -6.79 -7.68 4.73
CA ILE A 125 -6.65 -6.41 5.45
C ILE A 125 -7.96 -5.60 5.38
N TYR A 126 -8.57 -5.49 4.19
CA TYR A 126 -9.87 -4.81 4.05
C TYR A 126 -10.99 -5.52 4.82
N GLN A 127 -10.97 -6.85 4.87
CA GLN A 127 -11.88 -7.63 5.70
C GLN A 127 -11.69 -7.32 7.20
N TYR A 128 -10.44 -7.21 7.65
CA TYR A 128 -10.15 -6.80 9.03
C TYR A 128 -10.70 -5.40 9.33
N VAL A 129 -10.50 -4.43 8.44
CA VAL A 129 -11.01 -3.06 8.58
C VAL A 129 -12.55 -3.05 8.64
N TYR A 130 -13.20 -3.83 7.77
CA TYR A 130 -14.64 -4.01 7.81
C TYR A 130 -15.12 -4.58 9.16
N ASN A 131 -14.47 -5.63 9.65
CA ASN A 131 -14.84 -6.27 10.92
C ASN A 131 -14.75 -5.28 12.09
N MET A 132 -13.71 -4.46 12.14
CA MET A 132 -13.53 -3.43 13.17
C MET A 132 -14.66 -2.39 13.14
N LEU A 133 -15.04 -1.89 11.96
CA LEU A 133 -16.13 -0.94 11.83
C LEU A 133 -17.50 -1.59 12.11
N ASN A 134 -17.69 -2.83 11.68
CA ASN A 134 -18.94 -3.56 11.91
C ASN A 134 -19.17 -3.80 13.42
N GLU A 135 -18.14 -4.21 14.15
CA GLU A 135 -18.17 -4.37 15.60
C GLU A 135 -18.50 -3.04 16.30
N PHE A 136 -17.81 -1.95 15.91
CA PHE A 136 -18.12 -0.61 16.42
C PHE A 136 -19.57 -0.21 16.15
N SER A 137 -20.04 -0.44 14.92
CA SER A 137 -21.42 -0.08 14.52
C SER A 137 -22.48 -0.87 15.31
N PHE A 138 -22.16 -2.10 15.71
CA PHE A 138 -23.03 -2.91 16.56
C PHE A 138 -23.07 -2.39 18.00
N LEU A 139 -21.92 -1.97 18.55
CA LEU A 139 -21.81 -1.53 19.95
C LEU A 139 -22.34 -0.13 20.18
N TYR A 140 -22.22 0.77 19.20
CA TYR A 140 -22.52 2.20 19.39
C TYR A 140 -23.71 2.64 18.53
N LYS A 141 -23.53 2.78 17.24
CA LYS A 141 -24.55 3.23 16.29
C LYS A 141 -24.16 2.88 14.86
N LYS A 142 -25.11 2.32 14.12
CA LYS A 142 -24.98 2.18 12.66
C LYS A 142 -25.02 3.56 12.01
N MET A 143 -24.14 3.79 11.04
CA MET A 143 -24.13 5.02 10.25
C MET A 143 -24.92 4.78 8.96
N ASP A 144 -25.96 5.56 8.74
CA ASP A 144 -26.60 5.69 7.44
C ASP A 144 -25.91 6.84 6.68
N ILE A 145 -25.33 6.57 5.52
CA ILE A 145 -24.57 7.60 4.78
C ILE A 145 -25.47 8.72 4.23
N ARG A 146 -26.77 8.49 4.10
CA ARG A 146 -27.76 9.51 3.67
C ARG A 146 -27.84 10.67 4.66
N ASP A 147 -27.69 10.39 5.95
CA ASP A 147 -27.72 11.39 7.03
C ASP A 147 -26.57 12.41 6.93
N TYR A 148 -25.53 12.08 6.16
CA TYR A 148 -24.30 12.87 6.05
C TYR A 148 -24.05 13.41 4.64
N HIS A 149 -25.01 13.26 3.73
CA HIS A 149 -24.94 13.87 2.41
C HIS A 149 -24.96 15.39 2.53
N ILE A 150 -24.05 16.06 1.83
CA ILE A 150 -23.97 17.51 1.74
C ILE A 150 -24.45 17.95 0.35
N ASP A 151 -25.62 18.59 0.29
CA ASP A 151 -26.05 19.24 -0.92
C ASP A 151 -25.20 20.49 -1.18
N PRO A 152 -24.60 20.63 -2.36
CA PRO A 152 -23.84 21.83 -2.73
C PRO A 152 -24.62 23.14 -2.61
N GLN A 153 -25.96 23.10 -2.70
CA GLN A 153 -26.82 24.29 -2.62
C GLN A 153 -27.17 24.72 -1.19
N TRP A 154 -26.86 23.87 -0.17
CA TRP A 154 -27.17 24.24 1.21
C TRP A 154 -26.35 25.43 1.71
N GLU A 155 -26.93 26.19 2.64
CA GLU A 155 -26.21 27.21 3.38
C GLU A 155 -24.99 26.64 4.15
N SER A 156 -23.99 27.49 4.32
CA SER A 156 -22.75 27.13 4.99
C SER A 156 -22.93 26.58 6.40
N LYS A 157 -23.94 27.10 7.15
CA LYS A 157 -24.27 26.62 8.50
C LYS A 157 -24.73 25.18 8.46
N LYS A 158 -25.69 24.83 7.59
CA LYS A 158 -26.18 23.43 7.46
C LYS A 158 -25.12 22.48 7.01
N LYS A 159 -24.26 22.87 6.07
CA LYS A 159 -23.09 22.07 5.65
C LYS A 159 -22.16 21.77 6.82
N ARG A 160 -21.90 22.78 7.66
CA ARG A 160 -21.05 22.65 8.85
C ARG A 160 -21.67 21.71 9.88
N ASP A 161 -22.96 21.86 10.17
CA ASP A 161 -23.67 21.01 11.15
C ASP A 161 -23.60 19.51 10.75
N VAL A 162 -23.74 19.20 9.45
CA VAL A 162 -23.59 17.83 8.95
C VAL A 162 -22.14 17.34 9.06
N ALA A 163 -21.17 18.18 8.71
CA ALA A 163 -19.76 17.84 8.84
C ALA A 163 -19.35 17.60 10.29
N ASP A 164 -19.87 18.39 11.25
CA ASP A 164 -19.59 18.23 12.68
C ASP A 164 -20.18 16.92 13.23
N LYS A 165 -21.39 16.56 12.82
CA LYS A 165 -21.99 15.25 13.16
C LYS A 165 -21.17 14.09 12.59
N PHE A 166 -20.71 14.22 11.35
CA PHE A 166 -19.86 13.22 10.69
C PHE A 166 -18.53 13.05 11.43
N ASN A 167 -17.86 14.16 11.73
CA ASN A 167 -16.62 14.17 12.50
C ASN A 167 -16.82 13.58 13.91
N GLY A 168 -17.94 13.87 14.55
CA GLY A 168 -18.31 13.28 15.85
C GLY A 168 -18.44 11.78 15.82
N TYR A 169 -18.97 11.19 14.73
CA TYR A 169 -19.03 9.74 14.56
C TYR A 169 -17.60 9.14 14.45
N TRP A 170 -16.76 9.74 13.61
CA TRP A 170 -15.39 9.25 13.42
C TRP A 170 -14.51 9.43 14.65
N LYS A 171 -14.75 10.46 15.44
CA LYS A 171 -14.08 10.62 16.74
C LYS A 171 -14.43 9.50 17.72
N LYS A 172 -15.69 9.07 17.75
CA LYS A 172 -16.11 7.91 18.56
C LYS A 172 -15.47 6.61 18.05
N TYR A 173 -15.39 6.43 16.72
CA TYR A 173 -14.72 5.29 16.13
C TYR A 173 -13.21 5.29 16.44
N GLU A 174 -12.55 6.43 16.37
CA GLU A 174 -11.15 6.56 16.78
C GLU A 174 -10.95 6.16 18.24
N ASN A 175 -11.80 6.65 19.15
CA ASN A 175 -11.74 6.28 20.57
C ASN A 175 -11.92 4.77 20.76
N TYR A 176 -12.87 4.14 20.06
CA TYR A 176 -13.02 2.69 20.05
C TYR A 176 -11.74 1.97 19.63
N LEU A 177 -11.06 2.44 18.58
CA LEU A 177 -9.79 1.86 18.14
C LEU A 177 -8.67 2.06 19.18
N ILE A 178 -8.66 3.18 19.93
CA ILE A 178 -7.77 3.42 21.07
C ILE A 178 -8.03 2.39 22.19
N ASP A 179 -9.30 2.20 22.56
CA ASP A 179 -9.70 1.26 23.60
C ASP A 179 -9.36 -0.20 23.23
N ARG A 180 -9.27 -0.49 21.94
CA ARG A 180 -8.76 -1.78 21.40
C ARG A 180 -7.22 -1.88 21.43
N GLY A 181 -6.52 -0.88 21.94
CA GLY A 181 -5.06 -0.86 22.06
C GLY A 181 -4.29 -0.63 20.76
N LEU A 182 -4.95 -0.14 19.70
CA LEU A 182 -4.30 0.03 18.40
C LEU A 182 -3.40 1.25 18.37
N SER A 183 -2.18 1.08 17.86
CA SER A 183 -1.23 2.17 17.67
C SER A 183 -1.78 3.27 16.76
N VAL A 184 -1.26 4.50 16.89
CA VAL A 184 -1.63 5.65 16.05
C VAL A 184 -1.51 5.30 14.57
N LYS A 185 -0.44 4.59 14.17
CA LYS A 185 -0.22 4.15 12.80
C LYS A 185 -1.32 3.20 12.33
N SER A 186 -1.64 2.17 13.11
CA SER A 186 -2.70 1.20 12.77
C SER A 186 -4.05 1.88 12.64
N ARG A 187 -4.38 2.81 13.55
CA ARG A 187 -5.61 3.60 13.47
C ARG A 187 -5.65 4.46 12.21
N SER A 188 -4.55 5.13 11.88
CA SER A 188 -4.43 5.93 10.65
C SER A 188 -4.66 5.08 9.41
N GLU A 189 -4.08 3.90 9.34
CA GLU A 189 -4.27 2.95 8.23
C GLU A 189 -5.73 2.48 8.12
N ILE A 190 -6.35 2.09 9.25
CA ILE A 190 -7.77 1.69 9.29
C ILE A 190 -8.67 2.82 8.84
N MET A 191 -8.49 4.03 9.36
CA MET A 191 -9.28 5.21 8.99
C MET A 191 -9.13 5.55 7.50
N ASN A 192 -7.90 5.48 6.96
CA ASN A 192 -7.65 5.71 5.54
C ASN A 192 -8.33 4.66 4.66
N MET A 193 -8.25 3.38 5.01
CA MET A 193 -8.88 2.30 4.25
C MET A 193 -10.41 2.37 4.33
N THR A 194 -10.96 2.68 5.50
CA THR A 194 -12.39 2.96 5.65
C THR A 194 -12.80 4.15 4.76
N GLY A 195 -11.96 5.20 4.70
CA GLY A 195 -12.16 6.34 3.82
C GLY A 195 -12.20 5.96 2.33
N VAL A 196 -11.31 5.08 1.89
CA VAL A 196 -11.31 4.58 0.50
C VAL A 196 -12.62 3.85 0.18
N MET A 197 -13.06 2.93 1.03
CA MET A 197 -14.32 2.19 0.83
C MET A 197 -15.54 3.11 0.87
N THR A 198 -15.57 4.04 1.81
CA THR A 198 -16.68 5.01 1.94
C THR A 198 -16.75 5.93 0.73
N THR A 199 -15.61 6.44 0.26
CA THR A 199 -15.54 7.30 -0.93
C THR A 199 -15.97 6.55 -2.19
N TYR A 200 -15.59 5.28 -2.33
CA TYR A 200 -16.04 4.46 -3.43
C TYR A 200 -17.58 4.42 -3.50
N TRP A 201 -18.25 4.11 -2.38
CA TRP A 201 -19.70 4.04 -2.34
C TRP A 201 -20.37 5.41 -2.41
N ALA A 202 -19.78 6.45 -1.82
CA ALA A 202 -20.27 7.81 -1.95
C ALA A 202 -20.32 8.23 -3.42
N ASN A 203 -19.25 7.99 -4.16
CA ASN A 203 -19.20 8.27 -5.60
C ASN A 203 -20.18 7.40 -6.40
N TYR A 204 -20.28 6.11 -6.06
CA TYR A 204 -21.18 5.17 -6.73
C TYR A 204 -22.66 5.54 -6.53
N LEU A 205 -23.04 6.02 -5.35
CA LEU A 205 -24.40 6.40 -4.97
C LEU A 205 -24.68 7.91 -5.14
N PHE A 206 -23.71 8.66 -5.68
CA PHE A 206 -23.80 10.11 -5.90
C PHE A 206 -24.01 10.93 -4.61
N PHE A 207 -23.47 10.47 -3.49
CA PHE A 207 -23.45 11.23 -2.25
C PHE A 207 -22.18 12.08 -2.13
N SER A 208 -22.36 13.36 -1.77
CA SER A 208 -21.25 14.20 -1.33
C SER A 208 -21.12 14.08 0.18
N LEU A 209 -20.08 13.39 0.66
CA LEU A 209 -19.82 13.20 2.08
C LEU A 209 -18.66 14.09 2.55
N PRO A 210 -18.64 14.52 3.83
CA PRO A 210 -17.44 15.10 4.41
C PRO A 210 -16.27 14.14 4.34
N LYS A 211 -15.05 14.67 4.35
CA LYS A 211 -13.84 13.82 4.38
C LYS A 211 -13.68 13.17 5.76
N ILE A 212 -13.39 11.89 5.77
CA ILE A 212 -13.00 11.20 7.01
C ILE A 212 -11.71 11.84 7.56
N PRO A 213 -11.67 12.18 8.86
CA PRO A 213 -10.49 12.77 9.47
C PRO A 213 -9.25 11.88 9.28
N ARG A 214 -8.15 12.49 8.87
CA ARG A 214 -6.86 11.80 8.77
C ARG A 214 -6.10 11.94 10.07
N LEU A 215 -5.59 10.82 10.56
CA LEU A 215 -4.70 10.82 11.71
C LEU A 215 -3.26 11.02 11.23
N THR A 216 -2.54 11.92 11.88
CA THR A 216 -1.11 12.10 11.62
C THR A 216 -0.35 10.97 12.33
N SER A 217 0.39 10.17 11.57
CA SER A 217 1.26 9.14 12.15
C SER A 217 2.67 9.72 12.32
N HIS A 218 3.27 9.49 13.48
CA HIS A 218 4.68 9.80 13.68
C HIS A 218 5.56 8.81 12.93
N GLU A 219 6.59 9.31 12.26
CA GLU A 219 7.60 8.47 11.63
C GLU A 219 8.60 8.00 12.71
N LYS A 220 8.75 6.68 12.83
CA LYS A 220 9.75 6.11 13.72
C LYS A 220 11.15 6.38 13.18
N ALA A 221 12.09 6.66 14.09
CA ALA A 221 13.51 6.78 13.76
C ALA A 221 13.99 5.52 13.02
N ILE A 222 14.91 5.71 12.08
CA ILE A 222 15.55 4.60 11.36
C ILE A 222 16.71 4.12 12.24
N VAL A 223 16.63 2.86 12.69
CA VAL A 223 17.75 2.13 13.29
C VAL A 223 18.45 1.34 12.21
N VAL A 224 19.77 1.36 12.19
CA VAL A 224 20.64 0.60 11.28
C VAL A 224 21.82 0.02 12.05
N LEU A 225 22.41 -1.04 11.50
CA LEU A 225 23.64 -1.62 12.04
C LEU A 225 24.84 -0.74 11.63
N PRO A 226 25.89 -0.63 12.46
CA PRO A 226 27.13 0.06 12.11
C PRO A 226 27.80 -0.56 10.87
N ASN A 227 28.40 0.26 10.00
CA ASN A 227 29.06 -0.23 8.79
C ASN A 227 30.20 -1.20 9.09
N GLU A 228 31.00 -0.95 10.12
CA GLU A 228 32.09 -1.83 10.52
C GLU A 228 31.58 -3.19 10.99
N PHE A 229 30.44 -3.20 11.70
CA PHE A 229 29.79 -4.46 12.06
C PHE A 229 29.31 -5.21 10.82
N VAL A 230 28.67 -4.54 9.86
CA VAL A 230 28.17 -5.17 8.62
C VAL A 230 29.34 -5.80 7.85
N LYS A 231 30.46 -5.09 7.71
CA LYS A 231 31.65 -5.61 7.06
C LYS A 231 32.15 -6.88 7.76
N ARG A 232 32.35 -6.81 9.06
CA ARG A 232 32.85 -7.93 9.88
C ARG A 232 31.93 -9.13 9.84
N PHE A 233 30.61 -8.89 9.92
CA PHE A 233 29.59 -9.95 9.80
C PHE A 233 29.66 -10.65 8.45
N LEU A 234 29.73 -9.90 7.34
CA LEU A 234 29.73 -10.46 5.97
C LEU A 234 31.04 -11.18 5.61
N THR A 235 32.17 -10.83 6.27
CA THR A 235 33.45 -11.50 6.08
C THR A 235 33.70 -12.63 7.08
N ASP A 236 32.78 -12.84 8.03
CA ASP A 236 32.90 -13.79 9.15
C ASP A 236 34.24 -13.67 9.88
N GLU A 237 34.72 -12.40 10.08
CA GLU A 237 35.97 -12.10 10.77
C GLU A 237 36.01 -12.74 12.17
N ASP A 238 34.86 -12.80 12.85
CA ASP A 238 34.70 -13.42 14.17
C ASP A 238 34.63 -14.95 14.13
N LYS A 239 34.65 -15.56 12.92
CA LYS A 239 34.58 -17.02 12.68
C LYS A 239 33.38 -17.68 13.37
N VAL A 240 32.29 -17.01 13.44
CA VAL A 240 31.08 -17.44 14.14
C VAL A 240 30.33 -18.49 13.34
N TYR A 241 30.33 -18.40 12.01
CA TYR A 241 29.52 -19.23 11.11
C TYR A 241 29.72 -20.75 11.33
N ASN A 242 30.98 -21.20 11.48
CA ASN A 242 31.26 -22.62 11.63
C ASN A 242 30.79 -23.21 12.97
N SER A 243 30.62 -22.37 14.00
CA SER A 243 30.16 -22.78 15.33
C SER A 243 28.65 -22.80 15.49
N LEU A 244 27.89 -22.26 14.49
CA LEU A 244 26.44 -22.14 14.56
C LEU A 244 25.77 -23.53 14.38
N SER A 245 24.60 -23.68 15.03
CA SER A 245 23.64 -24.74 14.73
C SER A 245 23.12 -24.62 13.28
N PRO A 246 22.56 -25.68 12.68
CA PRO A 246 21.99 -25.61 11.34
C PRO A 246 20.94 -24.48 11.18
N GLU A 247 20.11 -24.29 12.20
CA GLU A 247 19.04 -23.24 12.21
C GLU A 247 19.67 -21.84 12.22
N LEU A 248 20.68 -21.62 13.05
CA LEU A 248 21.38 -20.34 13.11
C LEU A 248 22.24 -20.09 11.88
N LYS A 249 22.81 -21.13 11.25
CA LYS A 249 23.48 -21.01 9.93
C LYS A 249 22.53 -20.51 8.87
N PHE A 250 21.33 -21.11 8.79
CA PHE A 250 20.30 -20.66 7.88
C PHE A 250 19.98 -19.17 8.10
N VAL A 251 19.81 -18.75 9.37
CA VAL A 251 19.49 -17.35 9.71
C VAL A 251 20.66 -16.42 9.39
N TRP A 252 21.89 -16.87 9.59
CA TRP A 252 23.09 -16.12 9.21
C TRP A 252 23.16 -15.92 7.68
N GLU A 253 22.98 -16.97 6.91
CA GLU A 253 22.95 -16.95 5.44
C GLU A 253 21.83 -16.05 4.91
N LEU A 254 20.64 -16.15 5.49
CA LEU A 254 19.50 -15.28 5.13
C LEU A 254 19.77 -13.82 5.48
N SER A 255 20.43 -13.55 6.62
CA SER A 255 20.82 -12.21 7.03
C SER A 255 21.87 -11.61 6.09
N ALA A 256 22.90 -12.40 5.73
CA ALA A 256 23.92 -12.02 4.74
C ALA A 256 23.27 -11.76 3.37
N THR A 257 22.36 -12.64 2.94
CA THR A 257 21.58 -12.43 1.72
C THR A 257 20.84 -11.09 1.73
N ILE A 258 20.12 -10.76 2.78
CA ILE A 258 19.35 -9.50 2.87
C ILE A 258 20.31 -8.30 2.91
N LEU A 259 21.41 -8.36 3.64
CA LEU A 259 22.40 -7.28 3.73
C LEU A 259 23.10 -7.01 2.39
N ILE A 260 23.34 -8.04 1.58
CA ILE A 260 23.99 -7.89 0.27
C ILE A 260 22.96 -7.50 -0.80
N THR A 261 21.84 -8.22 -0.85
CA THR A 261 20.90 -8.11 -1.97
C THR A 261 19.80 -7.06 -1.74
N THR A 262 19.68 -6.54 -0.53
CA THR A 262 18.58 -5.65 -0.14
C THR A 262 17.18 -6.24 -0.37
N LEU A 263 17.03 -7.53 -0.61
CA LEU A 263 15.73 -8.17 -0.83
C LEU A 263 14.85 -8.13 0.41
N ARG A 264 13.55 -8.20 0.23
CA ARG A 264 12.62 -8.48 1.32
C ARG A 264 12.76 -9.94 1.74
N ILE A 265 12.49 -10.25 3.01
CA ILE A 265 12.62 -11.62 3.52
C ILE A 265 11.89 -12.66 2.65
N GLY A 266 10.66 -12.38 2.21
CA GLY A 266 9.93 -13.32 1.33
C GLY A 266 10.59 -13.51 -0.02
N ASP A 267 11.12 -12.44 -0.64
CA ASP A 267 11.85 -12.49 -1.88
C ASP A 267 13.19 -13.24 -1.70
N ALA A 268 13.89 -13.01 -0.58
CA ALA A 268 15.16 -13.69 -0.26
C ALA A 268 14.96 -15.20 -0.04
N MET A 269 13.96 -15.59 0.75
CA MET A 269 13.66 -17.00 1.02
C MET A 269 13.17 -17.77 -0.22
N SER A 270 12.62 -17.06 -1.22
CA SER A 270 12.11 -17.67 -2.46
C SER A 270 13.12 -17.69 -3.60
N ILE A 271 14.43 -17.42 -3.33
CA ILE A 271 15.48 -17.53 -4.36
C ILE A 271 15.60 -18.97 -4.83
N ASN A 272 15.61 -19.17 -6.15
CA ASN A 272 15.75 -20.46 -6.80
C ASN A 272 16.79 -20.40 -7.93
N GLN A 273 17.09 -21.56 -8.54
CA GLN A 273 18.09 -21.66 -9.60
C GLN A 273 17.84 -20.71 -10.80
N HIS A 274 16.57 -20.41 -11.13
CA HIS A 274 16.23 -19.54 -12.26
C HIS A 274 16.47 -18.06 -11.96
N ASP A 275 16.64 -17.71 -10.69
CA ASP A 275 16.99 -16.36 -10.27
C ASP A 275 18.50 -16.09 -10.36
N LEU A 276 19.33 -17.12 -10.63
CA LEU A 276 20.78 -17.00 -10.72
C LEU A 276 21.27 -17.04 -12.16
N ILE A 277 22.08 -16.06 -12.53
CA ILE A 277 22.79 -15.99 -13.80
C ILE A 277 24.27 -16.26 -13.53
N VAL A 278 24.73 -17.43 -13.90
CA VAL A 278 26.13 -17.86 -13.70
C VAL A 278 26.93 -17.52 -14.97
N THR A 279 27.91 -16.65 -14.84
CA THR A 279 28.94 -16.40 -15.87
C THR A 279 30.23 -17.07 -15.49
N LYS A 280 31.26 -16.99 -16.33
CA LYS A 280 32.58 -17.60 -16.07
C LYS A 280 33.19 -17.09 -14.76
N ASP A 281 33.03 -15.77 -14.48
CA ASP A 281 33.74 -15.11 -13.39
C ASP A 281 32.84 -14.60 -12.26
N LEU A 282 31.52 -14.49 -12.53
CA LEU A 282 30.57 -13.87 -11.58
C LEU A 282 29.24 -14.63 -11.56
N VAL A 283 28.60 -14.60 -10.41
CA VAL A 283 27.19 -15.00 -10.26
C VAL A 283 26.37 -13.74 -10.02
N PHE A 284 25.32 -13.58 -10.79
CA PHE A 284 24.35 -12.50 -10.61
C PHE A 284 23.03 -13.06 -10.10
N LEU A 285 22.43 -12.38 -9.15
CA LEU A 285 21.07 -12.61 -8.74
C LEU A 285 20.14 -11.69 -9.55
N LYS A 286 19.12 -12.27 -10.20
CA LYS A 286 18.06 -11.53 -10.89
C LYS A 286 16.70 -11.97 -10.37
N LYS A 287 16.21 -11.30 -9.34
CA LYS A 287 14.99 -11.65 -8.62
C LYS A 287 13.86 -10.67 -8.92
N LYS A 288 12.71 -11.20 -9.33
CA LYS A 288 11.49 -10.40 -9.43
C LYS A 288 10.88 -10.21 -8.06
N ASN A 289 10.79 -8.96 -7.60
CA ASN A 289 10.16 -8.64 -6.33
C ASN A 289 8.65 -8.91 -6.39
N GLU A 290 8.14 -9.74 -5.51
CA GLU A 290 6.72 -10.12 -5.48
C GLU A 290 5.80 -8.90 -5.31
N LYS A 291 6.14 -8.00 -4.39
CA LYS A 291 5.31 -6.84 -4.05
C LYS A 291 5.25 -5.78 -5.14
N THR A 292 6.34 -5.54 -5.87
CA THR A 292 6.45 -4.43 -6.83
C THR A 292 6.45 -4.88 -8.27
N GLY A 293 6.74 -6.16 -8.53
CA GLY A 293 6.95 -6.71 -9.86
C GLY A 293 8.23 -6.24 -10.55
N VAL A 294 9.05 -5.41 -9.87
CA VAL A 294 10.32 -4.90 -10.38
C VAL A 294 11.40 -5.93 -10.18
N PHE A 295 12.29 -6.10 -11.16
CA PHE A 295 13.46 -6.97 -11.01
C PHE A 295 14.53 -6.25 -10.19
N SER A 296 15.13 -6.98 -9.24
CA SER A 296 16.40 -6.64 -8.60
C SER A 296 17.48 -7.48 -9.23
N GLU A 297 18.56 -6.87 -9.68
CA GLU A 297 19.69 -7.55 -10.30
C GLU A 297 21.00 -7.02 -9.71
N MET A 298 21.86 -7.92 -9.25
CA MET A 298 23.13 -7.55 -8.64
C MET A 298 24.13 -8.70 -8.67
N PRO A 299 25.45 -8.40 -8.73
CA PRO A 299 26.48 -9.40 -8.57
C PRO A 299 26.48 -9.91 -7.12
N LEU A 300 26.74 -11.20 -6.94
CA LEU A 300 26.90 -11.80 -5.64
C LEU A 300 28.40 -11.97 -5.32
N PRO A 301 28.83 -11.72 -4.08
CA PRO A 301 30.17 -12.03 -3.65
C PRO A 301 30.40 -13.55 -3.64
N ASN A 302 31.67 -13.98 -3.78
CA ASN A 302 32.01 -15.39 -3.95
C ASN A 302 31.47 -16.28 -2.82
N PHE A 303 31.62 -15.87 -1.56
CA PHE A 303 31.16 -16.69 -0.44
C PHE A 303 29.65 -16.97 -0.51
N LEU A 304 28.83 -15.97 -0.87
CA LEU A 304 27.39 -16.15 -0.99
C LEU A 304 27.04 -16.98 -2.24
N SER A 305 27.79 -16.80 -3.32
CA SER A 305 27.67 -17.59 -4.53
C SER A 305 27.97 -19.07 -4.26
N ASP A 306 28.98 -19.37 -3.44
CA ASP A 306 29.34 -20.72 -3.08
C ASP A 306 28.28 -21.38 -2.18
N ILE A 307 27.74 -20.65 -1.19
CA ILE A 307 26.59 -21.10 -0.38
C ILE A 307 25.42 -21.46 -1.30
N TYR A 308 25.07 -20.59 -2.22
CA TYR A 308 23.93 -20.82 -3.11
C TYR A 308 24.17 -22.03 -4.03
N ARG A 309 25.34 -22.14 -4.61
CA ARG A 309 25.70 -23.31 -5.45
C ARG A 309 25.60 -24.62 -4.67
N ASN A 310 26.11 -24.63 -3.45
CA ASN A 310 26.06 -25.82 -2.60
C ASN A 310 24.61 -26.20 -2.26
N ASN A 311 23.77 -25.23 -1.91
CA ASN A 311 22.39 -25.48 -1.58
C ASN A 311 21.57 -25.93 -2.81
N LEU A 312 21.83 -25.38 -3.99
CA LEU A 312 21.14 -25.72 -5.23
C LEU A 312 21.52 -27.03 -5.86
N THR A 313 22.64 -27.65 -5.46
CA THR A 313 23.03 -28.99 -5.95
C THR A 313 22.02 -30.07 -5.56
N SER A 314 21.29 -29.86 -4.47
CA SER A 314 20.35 -30.85 -3.91
C SER A 314 18.87 -30.43 -4.06
N PHE A 315 18.60 -29.17 -4.38
CA PHE A 315 17.25 -28.61 -4.36
C PHE A 315 17.07 -27.49 -5.42
N ASP A 316 15.84 -27.30 -5.86
CA ASP A 316 15.51 -26.21 -6.80
C ASP A 316 15.54 -24.81 -6.16
N ARG A 317 15.59 -24.71 -4.82
CA ARG A 317 15.62 -23.46 -4.04
C ARG A 317 16.89 -23.38 -3.20
N VAL A 318 17.40 -22.16 -3.04
CA VAL A 318 18.56 -21.89 -2.16
C VAL A 318 18.21 -22.23 -0.70
N TYR A 319 16.99 -21.91 -0.28
CA TYR A 319 16.50 -22.21 1.06
C TYR A 319 15.35 -23.23 0.97
N THR A 320 15.57 -24.40 1.52
CA THR A 320 14.62 -25.52 1.48
C THR A 320 13.64 -25.53 2.63
N ILE A 321 13.97 -24.82 3.71
CA ILE A 321 13.14 -24.68 4.90
C ILE A 321 12.37 -23.36 4.76
N GLU A 322 11.06 -23.43 4.89
CA GLU A 322 10.20 -22.25 5.07
C GLU A 322 9.75 -22.19 6.54
N PRO A 323 10.61 -21.77 7.47
CA PRO A 323 10.22 -21.64 8.86
C PRO A 323 9.19 -20.52 8.98
N ASP A 324 8.36 -20.62 10.01
CA ASP A 324 7.47 -19.53 10.38
C ASP A 324 8.30 -18.24 10.57
N ARG A 325 7.77 -17.14 10.11
CA ARG A 325 8.45 -15.83 10.22
C ARG A 325 8.78 -15.47 11.65
N ASP A 326 7.93 -15.82 12.61
CA ASP A 326 8.16 -15.54 14.02
C ASP A 326 9.36 -16.34 14.55
N VAL A 327 9.57 -17.56 14.09
CA VAL A 327 10.78 -18.37 14.38
C VAL A 327 12.01 -17.69 13.81
N VAL A 328 11.99 -17.26 12.54
CA VAL A 328 13.13 -16.54 11.93
C VAL A 328 13.47 -15.27 12.71
N TYR A 329 12.47 -14.52 13.17
CA TYR A 329 12.70 -13.29 13.95
C TYR A 329 13.32 -13.60 15.32
N ALA A 330 12.90 -14.68 15.98
CA ALA A 330 13.46 -15.11 17.27
C ALA A 330 14.92 -15.56 17.10
N GLU A 331 15.19 -16.41 16.12
CA GLU A 331 16.55 -16.90 15.83
C GLU A 331 17.49 -15.80 15.35
N MET A 332 16.99 -14.79 14.61
CA MET A 332 17.78 -13.59 14.30
C MET A 332 18.25 -12.88 15.56
N LYS A 333 17.40 -12.68 16.54
CA LYS A 333 17.79 -12.06 17.80
C LYS A 333 18.82 -12.90 18.54
N THR A 334 18.63 -14.22 18.56
CA THR A 334 19.59 -15.16 19.16
C THR A 334 20.96 -15.06 18.47
N LEU A 335 21.01 -15.04 17.14
CA LEU A 335 22.24 -14.89 16.38
C LEU A 335 22.93 -13.55 16.67
N PHE A 336 22.20 -12.43 16.52
CA PHE A 336 22.80 -11.10 16.65
C PHE A 336 23.19 -10.75 18.11
N LYS A 337 22.59 -11.40 19.11
CA LYS A 337 23.00 -11.30 20.51
C LYS A 337 24.39 -11.88 20.79
N MET A 338 24.88 -12.76 19.93
CA MET A 338 26.24 -13.33 20.06
C MET A 338 27.36 -12.33 19.80
N TYR A 339 27.04 -11.18 19.19
CA TYR A 339 28.01 -10.12 18.89
C TYR A 339 27.98 -9.03 19.98
N GLU A 340 29.09 -8.92 20.73
CA GLU A 340 29.19 -8.06 21.93
C GLU A 340 28.93 -6.57 21.64
N ASP A 341 29.40 -6.07 20.50
CA ASP A 341 29.24 -4.67 20.11
C ASP A 341 27.77 -4.29 19.80
N LEU A 342 26.89 -5.28 19.59
CA LEU A 342 25.46 -5.04 19.49
C LEU A 342 24.72 -4.99 20.83
N ASN A 343 25.43 -5.14 21.94
CA ASN A 343 24.87 -4.92 23.29
C ASN A 343 24.75 -3.43 23.65
N GLU A 344 25.30 -2.54 22.84
CA GLU A 344 25.12 -1.11 23.03
C GLU A 344 23.63 -0.72 22.94
N ASN A 345 23.17 0.06 23.90
CA ASN A 345 21.79 0.50 23.97
C ASN A 345 21.51 1.61 22.96
N VAL A 346 20.46 1.41 22.18
CA VAL A 346 19.93 2.40 21.25
C VAL A 346 18.57 2.88 21.74
N SER A 347 18.43 4.19 21.84
CA SER A 347 17.19 4.86 22.26
C SER A 347 16.47 5.43 21.04
N ILE A 348 15.18 5.14 20.93
CA ILE A 348 14.31 5.74 19.91
C ILE A 348 13.08 6.36 20.58
N THR A 349 12.57 7.42 20.00
CA THR A 349 11.24 7.95 20.36
C THR A 349 10.17 7.09 19.70
N ASP A 350 9.24 6.57 20.48
CA ASP A 350 8.03 5.90 20.04
C ASP A 350 6.81 6.65 20.57
N VAL A 351 5.62 6.27 20.11
CA VAL A 351 4.37 6.88 20.57
C VAL A 351 3.45 5.80 21.14
N ASP A 352 2.81 6.09 22.26
CA ASP A 352 1.81 5.21 22.84
C ASP A 352 0.52 5.17 22.00
N VAL A 353 -0.44 4.39 22.44
CA VAL A 353 -1.76 4.28 21.78
C VAL A 353 -2.52 5.62 21.76
N ARG A 354 -2.22 6.56 22.64
CA ARG A 354 -2.85 7.89 22.69
C ARG A 354 -2.06 8.96 21.91
N GLY A 355 -0.88 8.61 21.42
CA GLY A 355 -0.01 9.51 20.67
C GLY A 355 0.99 10.28 21.53
N ASN A 356 1.13 9.93 22.82
CA ASN A 356 2.15 10.52 23.67
C ASN A 356 3.51 9.91 23.35
N GLU A 357 4.53 10.77 23.23
CA GLU A 357 5.89 10.32 22.97
C GLU A 357 6.52 9.71 24.24
N PHE A 358 7.25 8.62 24.03
CA PHE A 358 8.09 8.01 25.07
C PHE A 358 9.37 7.43 24.45
N ILE A 359 10.41 7.28 25.27
CA ILE A 359 11.68 6.74 24.82
C ILE A 359 11.73 5.25 25.11
N VAL A 360 12.04 4.48 24.06
CA VAL A 360 12.32 3.03 24.15
C VAL A 360 13.83 2.85 24.02
N THR A 361 14.46 2.30 25.05
CA THR A 361 15.90 2.01 25.08
C THR A 361 16.11 0.51 25.19
N LYS A 362 16.85 -0.08 24.28
CA LYS A 362 17.23 -1.49 24.31
C LYS A 362 18.50 -1.75 23.48
N PRO A 363 19.19 -2.88 23.74
CA PRO A 363 20.38 -3.26 23.00
C PRO A 363 20.09 -3.32 21.48
N LEU A 364 21.07 -2.97 20.67
CA LEU A 364 20.91 -2.91 19.21
C LEU A 364 20.46 -4.23 18.62
N TRP A 365 20.94 -5.39 19.15
CA TRP A 365 20.51 -6.71 18.69
C TRP A 365 19.00 -6.98 18.86
N GLU A 366 18.34 -6.37 19.84
CA GLU A 366 16.89 -6.51 20.01
C GLU A 366 16.08 -5.81 18.91
N TRP A 367 16.67 -4.82 18.24
CA TRP A 367 16.06 -4.13 17.11
C TRP A 367 16.21 -4.90 15.80
N VAL A 368 17.12 -5.91 15.76
CA VAL A 368 17.40 -6.64 14.53
C VAL A 368 16.19 -7.47 14.08
N HIS A 369 15.83 -7.27 12.85
CA HIS A 369 14.81 -8.02 12.12
C HIS A 369 15.06 -7.85 10.61
N PRO A 370 14.48 -8.67 9.73
CA PRO A 370 14.80 -8.66 8.30
C PRO A 370 14.66 -7.29 7.63
N HIS A 371 13.65 -6.51 8.04
CA HIS A 371 13.46 -5.19 7.46
C HIS A 371 14.52 -4.17 7.93
N LEU A 372 15.05 -4.32 9.15
CA LEU A 372 16.19 -3.52 9.63
C LEU A 372 17.44 -3.86 8.82
N LEU A 373 17.74 -5.15 8.58
CA LEU A 373 18.87 -5.55 7.74
C LEU A 373 18.79 -4.94 6.34
N ARG A 374 17.61 -4.97 5.72
CA ARG A 374 17.39 -4.32 4.44
C ARG A 374 17.59 -2.79 4.52
N LYS A 375 17.11 -2.14 5.57
CA LYS A 375 17.36 -0.71 5.80
C LYS A 375 18.86 -0.44 5.94
N THR A 376 19.54 -1.23 6.74
CA THR A 376 21.01 -1.15 6.91
C THR A 376 21.71 -1.26 5.55
N ALA A 377 21.39 -2.28 4.75
CA ALA A 377 21.99 -2.47 3.45
C ALA A 377 21.83 -1.25 2.52
N ILE A 378 20.62 -0.72 2.41
CA ILE A 378 20.33 0.47 1.60
C ILE A 378 21.10 1.69 2.13
N THR A 379 21.08 1.92 3.44
CA THR A 379 21.79 3.04 4.10
C THR A 379 23.29 2.92 3.91
N THR A 380 23.86 1.71 4.05
CA THR A 380 25.28 1.43 3.80
C THR A 380 25.66 1.73 2.34
N MET A 381 24.83 1.35 1.36
CA MET A 381 25.09 1.68 -0.04
C MET A 381 25.08 3.21 -0.29
N ILE A 382 24.12 3.93 0.30
CA ILE A 382 24.05 5.40 0.19
C ILE A 382 25.30 6.02 0.84
N TYR A 383 25.67 5.57 2.04
CA TYR A 383 26.87 6.02 2.75
C TYR A 383 28.15 5.81 1.92
N ASN A 384 28.26 4.66 1.24
CA ASN A 384 29.38 4.36 0.36
C ASN A 384 29.24 4.99 -1.05
N LYS A 385 28.34 5.95 -1.22
CA LYS A 385 28.16 6.75 -2.45
C LYS A 385 27.84 5.92 -3.70
N VAL A 386 27.21 4.75 -3.51
CA VAL A 386 26.65 3.99 -4.63
C VAL A 386 25.58 4.84 -5.32
N PRO A 387 25.63 5.02 -6.65
CA PRO A 387 24.65 5.85 -7.34
C PRO A 387 23.20 5.40 -7.08
N GLU A 388 22.33 6.34 -6.78
CA GLU A 388 20.95 6.12 -6.36
C GLU A 388 20.17 5.19 -7.29
N ARG A 389 20.37 5.33 -8.61
CA ARG A 389 19.75 4.47 -9.62
C ARG A 389 20.06 2.99 -9.41
N PHE A 390 21.30 2.66 -9.00
CA PHE A 390 21.69 1.27 -8.74
C PHE A 390 21.11 0.77 -7.43
N ILE A 391 21.04 1.62 -6.39
CA ILE A 391 20.41 1.27 -5.12
C ILE A 391 18.92 1.00 -5.31
N LYS A 392 18.21 1.87 -6.04
CA LYS A 392 16.79 1.66 -6.38
C LYS A 392 16.57 0.38 -7.18
N PHE A 393 17.46 0.11 -8.13
CA PHE A 393 17.42 -1.13 -8.92
C PHE A 393 17.67 -2.37 -8.05
N ALA A 394 18.74 -2.38 -7.23
CA ALA A 394 19.04 -3.47 -6.31
C ALA A 394 17.90 -3.72 -5.32
N SER A 395 17.34 -2.66 -4.76
CA SER A 395 16.29 -2.75 -3.73
C SER A 395 14.87 -2.92 -4.29
N GLY A 396 14.68 -2.90 -5.62
CA GLY A 396 13.38 -3.02 -6.25
C GLY A 396 12.42 -1.86 -5.87
N HIS A 397 12.96 -0.66 -5.66
CA HIS A 397 12.18 0.55 -5.50
C HIS A 397 11.82 1.13 -6.88
N THR A 398 10.63 1.72 -6.98
CA THR A 398 10.25 2.49 -8.16
C THR A 398 10.98 3.83 -8.18
N THR A 399 11.07 4.45 -9.35
CA THR A 399 11.79 5.74 -9.55
C THR A 399 11.32 6.83 -8.57
N ASN A 400 10.01 6.90 -8.30
CA ASN A 400 9.40 7.91 -7.43
C ASN A 400 9.03 7.35 -6.04
N SER A 401 9.88 6.50 -5.47
CA SER A 401 9.61 5.85 -4.18
C SER A 401 9.84 6.81 -3.01
N THR A 402 8.77 7.30 -2.40
CA THR A 402 8.85 8.10 -1.15
C THR A 402 9.46 7.30 0.02
N ALA A 403 9.36 5.97 0.00
CA ALA A 403 10.01 5.11 0.99
C ALA A 403 11.54 5.14 0.84
N PHE A 404 12.07 5.36 -0.37
CA PHE A 404 13.49 5.49 -0.61
C PHE A 404 14.04 6.83 -0.07
N GLU A 405 13.32 7.93 -0.27
CA GLU A 405 13.72 9.25 0.20
C GLU A 405 13.98 9.31 1.72
N ARG A 406 13.33 8.45 2.49
CA ARG A 406 13.58 8.36 3.94
C ARG A 406 14.98 7.86 4.28
N TYR A 407 15.53 6.95 3.46
CA TYR A 407 16.90 6.46 3.66
C TYR A 407 17.91 7.56 3.30
N VAL A 408 17.67 8.28 2.21
CA VAL A 408 18.48 9.43 1.80
C VAL A 408 18.49 10.48 2.91
N GLY A 409 17.32 10.89 3.40
CA GLY A 409 17.21 11.88 4.47
C GLY A 409 17.89 11.47 5.79
N HIS A 410 17.94 10.16 6.10
CA HIS A 410 18.69 9.66 7.26
C HIS A 410 20.20 9.84 7.08
N VAL A 411 20.72 9.51 5.92
CA VAL A 411 22.17 9.64 5.61
C VAL A 411 22.58 11.10 5.44
N GLU A 412 21.72 11.94 4.86
CA GLU A 412 21.97 13.38 4.75
C GLU A 412 22.18 14.06 6.12
N LYS A 413 21.44 13.67 7.15
CA LYS A 413 21.66 14.17 8.52
C LYS A 413 23.07 13.81 9.03
N TYR A 414 23.50 12.60 8.74
CA TYR A 414 24.85 12.15 9.10
C TYR A 414 25.93 12.91 8.34
N TYR A 415 25.77 13.08 7.02
CA TYR A 415 26.71 13.87 6.22
C TYR A 415 26.80 15.34 6.66
N LYS A 416 25.70 15.94 7.09
CA LYS A 416 25.74 17.31 7.64
C LYS A 416 26.60 17.39 8.89
N SER A 417 26.54 16.39 9.76
CA SER A 417 27.42 16.31 10.94
C SER A 417 28.90 16.17 10.54
N GLU A 418 29.20 15.23 9.62
CA GLU A 418 30.56 15.04 9.12
C GLU A 418 31.11 16.28 8.39
N MET A 419 30.26 16.99 7.64
CA MET A 419 30.68 18.24 6.98
C MET A 419 31.02 19.34 8.00
N ASN A 420 30.30 19.44 9.10
CA ASN A 420 30.64 20.36 10.17
C ASN A 420 31.99 20.00 10.80
N ASP A 421 32.23 18.71 11.05
CA ASP A 421 33.52 18.23 11.57
C ASP A 421 34.66 18.46 10.55
N TYR A 422 34.38 18.30 9.26
CA TYR A 422 35.32 18.61 8.18
C TYR A 422 35.65 20.10 8.15
N TYR A 423 34.62 20.97 8.19
CA TYR A 423 34.83 22.42 8.21
C TYR A 423 35.56 22.86 9.45
N GLY A 424 35.29 22.30 10.64
CA GLY A 424 36.04 22.56 11.86
C GLY A 424 37.51 22.17 11.75
N ARG A 425 37.86 21.13 10.99
CA ARG A 425 39.25 20.70 10.77
C ARG A 425 39.98 21.56 9.73
N ILE A 426 39.28 22.18 8.79
CA ILE A 426 39.91 22.97 7.72
C ILE A 426 39.90 24.46 8.02
N PHE A 427 38.86 24.96 8.66
CA PHE A 427 38.65 26.40 8.85
C PHE A 427 38.67 26.84 10.33
N GLY A 428 38.68 25.89 11.28
CA GLY A 428 38.85 26.14 12.73
C GLY A 428 40.30 26.08 13.13
#